data_c8bb8f86db479f11351c9cbd7b84f246
#
_entry.id   c8bb8f86db479f11351c9cbd7b84f246
#
_cell.length_a   1.000
_cell.length_b   1.000
_cell.length_c   1.000
_cell.angle_alpha   90.00
_cell.angle_beta   90.00
_cell.angle_gamma   90.00
#
_symmetry.space_group_name_H-M   'P 1'
#
loop_
_entity.id
_entity.type
_entity.pdbx_description
1 polymer ?
#
loop_
_entity_poly.entity_id
_entity_poly.type
_entity_poly.pdbx_seq_one_letter_code
_entity_poly.pdbx_strand_id
1 'polypeptide(L)'
;SDALVLYDTNHIITGINASAERLFGMNAEELIGKDCHEMFRCQDCEPGCGMQTGLTLTNASNSTVRLRTENGMERLVVIRTNQVYRDDGTLEGVVAAIKDVTAEVEPQKREIIAESPGMREVLNFVRRVAISEATTVLLEGENGTGKDLIAKTLHYQSMRQAEPFIAINCAAIPETLLESELFGYEKGAFTDARAQKKGIFELADKGTLFLDEIGEIPLMLQAKLLRVLEEQS
;
A
#
# COMPACT_ATOMS: atom_id res chain seq x y z
N SER A 1 -4.47 -16.64 -7.14
CA SER A 1 -5.07 -17.20 -5.91
C SER A 1 -4.13 -16.93 -4.76
N ASP A 2 -4.68 -16.55 -3.61
CA ASP A 2 -3.91 -16.16 -2.44
C ASP A 2 -3.14 -17.35 -1.85
N ALA A 3 -1.97 -17.07 -1.29
CA ALA A 3 -1.23 -18.04 -0.52
C ALA A 3 -1.91 -18.20 0.85
N LEU A 4 -2.15 -19.45 1.25
CA LEU A 4 -2.76 -19.76 2.55
C LEU A 4 -1.75 -20.49 3.43
N VAL A 5 -1.63 -20.00 4.67
CA VAL A 5 -0.80 -20.61 5.72
C VAL A 5 -1.67 -20.81 6.95
N LEU A 6 -1.65 -22.02 7.51
CA LEU A 6 -2.26 -22.35 8.78
C LEU A 6 -1.16 -22.49 9.83
N TYR A 7 -1.36 -21.94 11.00
CA TYR A 7 -0.48 -22.12 12.15
C TYR A 7 -1.28 -22.29 13.44
N ASP A 8 -0.70 -23.00 14.37
CA ASP A 8 -1.30 -23.24 15.68
C ASP A 8 -1.11 -22.06 16.63
N THR A 9 -1.57 -22.20 17.86
CA THR A 9 -1.46 -21.17 18.91
C THR A 9 -0.02 -20.91 19.37
N ASN A 10 0.94 -21.76 18.97
CA ASN A 10 2.37 -21.63 19.27
C ASN A 10 3.16 -21.09 18.07
N HIS A 11 2.47 -20.56 17.03
CA HIS A 11 3.05 -20.06 15.78
C HIS A 11 3.72 -21.15 14.90
N ILE A 12 3.44 -22.44 15.18
CA ILE A 12 3.96 -23.53 14.35
C ILE A 12 3.07 -23.69 13.11
N ILE A 13 3.69 -23.72 11.95
CA ILE A 13 3.00 -23.90 10.67
C ILE A 13 2.44 -25.34 10.62
N THR A 14 1.13 -25.48 10.47
CA THR A 14 0.42 -26.76 10.41
C THR A 14 -0.06 -27.12 9.02
N GLY A 15 -0.14 -26.13 8.11
CA GLY A 15 -0.55 -26.37 6.73
C GLY A 15 -0.31 -25.19 5.82
N ILE A 16 -0.09 -25.48 4.54
CA ILE A 16 0.04 -24.49 3.48
C ILE A 16 -0.63 -24.98 2.20
N ASN A 17 -0.94 -24.06 1.29
CA ASN A 17 -1.41 -24.42 -0.04
C ASN A 17 -0.30 -24.26 -1.09
N ALA A 18 -0.51 -24.80 -2.29
CA ALA A 18 0.44 -24.70 -3.40
C ALA A 18 0.77 -23.24 -3.83
N SER A 19 -0.09 -22.26 -3.53
CA SER A 19 0.21 -20.86 -3.77
C SER A 19 1.21 -20.31 -2.75
N ALA A 20 1.17 -20.78 -1.51
CA ALA A 20 2.15 -20.46 -0.49
C ALA A 20 3.52 -21.05 -0.83
N GLU A 21 3.59 -22.31 -1.28
CA GLU A 21 4.84 -22.91 -1.75
C GLU A 21 5.50 -22.07 -2.85
N ARG A 22 4.72 -21.63 -3.84
CA ARG A 22 5.23 -20.75 -4.92
C ARG A 22 5.66 -19.37 -4.43
N LEU A 23 4.92 -18.79 -3.49
CA LEU A 23 5.24 -17.48 -2.94
C LEU A 23 6.55 -17.48 -2.15
N PHE A 24 6.74 -18.50 -1.31
CA PHE A 24 7.92 -18.60 -0.46
C PHE A 24 9.11 -19.28 -1.14
N GLY A 25 8.86 -20.04 -2.22
CA GLY A 25 9.89 -20.82 -2.91
C GLY A 25 10.31 -22.09 -2.15
N MET A 26 9.47 -22.56 -1.23
CA MET A 26 9.74 -23.72 -0.35
C MET A 26 8.57 -24.71 -0.40
N ASN A 27 8.88 -26.01 -0.24
CA ASN A 27 7.86 -27.06 -0.24
C ASN A 27 7.16 -27.18 1.13
N ALA A 28 5.96 -27.75 1.13
CA ALA A 28 5.18 -27.96 2.37
C ALA A 28 5.96 -28.73 3.43
N GLU A 29 6.72 -29.77 3.04
CA GLU A 29 7.54 -30.58 3.96
C GLU A 29 8.63 -29.79 4.68
N GLU A 30 9.12 -28.71 4.05
CA GLU A 30 10.15 -27.83 4.61
C GLU A 30 9.57 -26.79 5.58
N LEU A 31 8.30 -26.43 5.41
CA LEU A 31 7.62 -25.39 6.18
C LEU A 31 6.79 -25.91 7.34
N ILE A 32 6.12 -27.04 7.16
CA ILE A 32 5.26 -27.63 8.21
C ILE A 32 6.11 -28.04 9.41
N GLY A 33 5.65 -27.70 10.60
CA GLY A 33 6.33 -27.96 11.86
C GLY A 33 7.36 -26.94 12.28
N LYS A 34 7.60 -25.91 11.47
CA LYS A 34 8.52 -24.81 11.79
C LYS A 34 7.78 -23.59 12.33
N ASP A 35 8.50 -22.78 13.12
CA ASP A 35 8.00 -21.50 13.63
C ASP A 35 7.93 -20.49 12.50
N CYS A 36 6.79 -19.78 12.40
CA CYS A 36 6.58 -18.82 11.33
C CYS A 36 7.54 -17.61 11.41
N HIS A 37 8.00 -17.22 12.61
CA HIS A 37 8.93 -16.10 12.77
C HIS A 37 10.34 -16.47 12.27
N GLU A 38 10.75 -17.71 12.45
CA GLU A 38 12.03 -18.20 11.92
C GLU A 38 12.02 -18.28 10.39
N MET A 39 10.88 -18.71 9.84
CA MET A 39 10.76 -18.96 8.42
C MET A 39 10.55 -17.69 7.58
N PHE A 40 9.68 -16.79 8.04
CA PHE A 40 9.31 -15.64 7.19
C PHE A 40 10.11 -14.38 7.47
N ARG A 41 10.83 -14.30 8.61
CA ARG A 41 11.73 -13.19 8.98
C ARG A 41 11.24 -11.81 8.48
N CYS A 42 9.93 -11.55 8.66
CA CYS A 42 9.39 -10.26 8.27
C CYS A 42 10.02 -9.17 9.15
N GLN A 43 10.29 -8.00 8.58
CA GLN A 43 10.90 -6.88 9.32
C GLN A 43 10.06 -6.43 10.52
N ASP A 44 8.76 -6.75 10.51
CA ASP A 44 7.77 -6.40 11.53
C ASP A 44 7.37 -7.60 12.41
N CYS A 45 8.26 -8.59 12.59
CA CYS A 45 8.04 -9.70 13.54
C CYS A 45 8.11 -9.27 15.03
N GLU A 46 8.10 -7.96 15.31
CA GLU A 46 7.93 -7.37 16.63
C GLU A 46 6.45 -7.10 16.94
N PRO A 47 6.06 -6.62 18.14
CA PRO A 47 4.67 -6.49 18.53
C PRO A 47 3.85 -5.70 17.50
N GLY A 48 3.02 -6.41 16.72
CA GLY A 48 2.27 -5.88 15.58
C GLY A 48 2.27 -6.76 14.32
N CYS A 49 3.03 -7.86 14.30
CA CYS A 49 2.99 -8.84 13.20
C CYS A 49 1.55 -9.29 12.94
N GLY A 50 1.10 -9.21 11.68
CA GLY A 50 -0.27 -9.60 11.30
C GLY A 50 -0.63 -11.04 11.64
N MET A 51 0.36 -11.95 11.70
CA MET A 51 0.17 -13.32 12.14
C MET A 51 0.02 -13.41 13.67
N GLN A 52 0.79 -12.63 14.44
CA GLN A 52 0.69 -12.58 15.88
C GLN A 52 -0.59 -11.88 16.35
N THR A 53 -0.98 -10.79 15.69
CA THR A 53 -2.24 -10.10 16.00
C THR A 53 -3.46 -10.96 15.68
N GLY A 54 -3.37 -11.88 14.71
CA GLY A 54 -4.41 -12.85 14.41
C GLY A 54 -4.76 -13.77 15.59
N LEU A 55 -3.80 -14.07 16.49
CA LEU A 55 -4.05 -14.85 17.71
C LEU A 55 -4.71 -14.04 18.82
N THR A 56 -4.50 -12.72 18.86
CA THR A 56 -4.93 -11.86 19.98
C THR A 56 -6.18 -11.05 19.70
N LEU A 57 -6.51 -10.81 18.42
CA LEU A 57 -7.67 -10.02 18.02
C LEU A 57 -8.85 -10.91 17.65
N THR A 58 -10.04 -10.57 18.15
CA THR A 58 -11.30 -11.25 17.83
C THR A 58 -11.81 -10.98 16.41
N ASN A 59 -11.17 -10.09 15.67
CA ASN A 59 -11.55 -9.71 14.31
C ASN A 59 -10.37 -9.90 13.35
N ALA A 60 -10.70 -10.16 12.07
CA ALA A 60 -9.71 -10.24 10.99
C ALA A 60 -8.79 -9.01 10.99
N SER A 61 -7.50 -9.22 11.05
CA SER A 61 -6.51 -8.15 10.91
C SER A 61 -5.98 -8.09 9.48
N ASN A 62 -5.74 -6.88 8.99
CA ASN A 62 -5.05 -6.65 7.72
C ASN A 62 -3.72 -5.95 8.02
N SER A 63 -2.64 -6.52 7.53
CA SER A 63 -1.32 -5.88 7.62
C SER A 63 -0.60 -5.98 6.28
N THR A 64 0.16 -4.93 5.95
CA THR A 64 1.04 -4.94 4.78
C THR A 64 2.46 -5.06 5.31
N VAL A 65 3.18 -6.11 4.89
CA VAL A 65 4.53 -6.39 5.37
C VAL A 65 5.47 -6.69 4.21
N ARG A 66 6.76 -6.41 4.38
CA ARG A 66 7.82 -6.87 3.49
C ARG A 66 8.28 -8.24 3.94
N LEU A 67 8.22 -9.19 3.04
CA LEU A 67 8.55 -10.58 3.26
C LEU A 67 9.79 -10.91 2.43
N ARG A 68 10.79 -11.53 3.05
CA ARG A 68 11.98 -11.97 2.34
C ARG A 68 11.87 -13.47 2.04
N THR A 69 11.88 -13.81 0.76
CA THR A 69 11.86 -15.20 0.30
C THR A 69 13.22 -15.86 0.49
N GLU A 70 13.28 -17.19 0.45
CA GLU A 70 14.53 -17.94 0.55
C GLU A 70 15.57 -17.53 -0.49
N ASN A 71 15.12 -17.19 -1.69
CA ASN A 71 15.96 -16.70 -2.78
C ASN A 71 16.47 -15.25 -2.57
N GLY A 72 16.22 -14.66 -1.41
CA GLY A 72 16.63 -13.29 -1.07
C GLY A 72 15.81 -12.18 -1.73
N MET A 73 14.77 -12.52 -2.49
CA MET A 73 13.86 -11.51 -3.06
C MET A 73 12.94 -10.96 -1.98
N GLU A 74 12.80 -9.64 -1.94
CA GLU A 74 11.79 -8.98 -1.11
C GLU A 74 10.44 -8.96 -1.85
N ARG A 75 9.39 -9.29 -1.13
CA ARG A 75 8.00 -9.26 -1.61
C ARG A 75 7.18 -8.38 -0.69
N LEU A 76 6.39 -7.49 -1.25
CA LEU A 76 5.38 -6.77 -0.50
C LEU A 76 4.09 -7.59 -0.49
N VAL A 77 3.63 -7.95 0.69
CA VAL A 77 2.44 -8.79 0.83
C VAL A 77 1.42 -8.17 1.76
N VAL A 78 0.15 -8.39 1.44
CA VAL A 78 -0.98 -8.10 2.35
C VAL A 78 -1.38 -9.39 3.02
N ILE A 79 -1.34 -9.40 4.34
CA ILE A 79 -1.71 -10.54 5.17
C ILE A 79 -3.08 -10.27 5.80
N ARG A 80 -4.01 -11.21 5.62
CA ARG A 80 -5.31 -11.24 6.28
C ARG A 80 -5.38 -12.48 7.14
N THR A 81 -5.67 -12.30 8.42
CA THR A 81 -5.73 -13.42 9.37
C THR A 81 -7.14 -13.62 9.89
N ASN A 82 -7.56 -14.89 10.02
CA ASN A 82 -8.80 -15.30 10.64
C ASN A 82 -8.50 -16.43 11.62
N GLN A 83 -9.15 -16.37 12.79
CA GLN A 83 -9.06 -17.41 13.81
C GLN A 83 -9.86 -18.65 13.40
N VAL A 84 -9.34 -19.81 13.71
CA VAL A 84 -9.98 -21.12 13.50
C VAL A 84 -10.26 -21.71 14.87
N TYR A 85 -11.52 -22.10 15.09
CA TYR A 85 -11.99 -22.66 16.34
C TYR A 85 -12.44 -24.11 16.13
N ARG A 86 -12.24 -24.94 17.14
CA ARG A 86 -12.82 -26.29 17.21
C ARG A 86 -14.31 -26.22 17.51
N ASP A 87 -14.99 -27.35 17.35
CA ASP A 87 -16.42 -27.47 17.64
C ASP A 87 -16.76 -27.17 19.12
N ASP A 88 -15.81 -27.33 20.02
CA ASP A 88 -15.92 -27.00 21.45
C ASP A 88 -15.72 -25.51 21.76
N GLY A 89 -15.44 -24.68 20.75
CA GLY A 89 -15.19 -23.24 20.88
C GLY A 89 -13.78 -22.87 21.31
N THR A 90 -12.87 -23.83 21.44
CA THR A 90 -11.45 -23.55 21.73
C THR A 90 -10.71 -23.09 20.46
N LEU A 91 -9.81 -22.09 20.61
CA LEU A 91 -8.97 -21.64 19.51
C LEU A 91 -8.01 -22.74 19.08
N GLU A 92 -8.10 -23.19 17.86
CA GLU A 92 -7.21 -24.19 17.27
C GLU A 92 -5.97 -23.56 16.63
N GLY A 93 -6.15 -22.39 16.03
CA GLY A 93 -5.08 -21.69 15.35
C GLY A 93 -5.59 -20.53 14.50
N VAL A 94 -4.80 -20.14 13.53
CA VAL A 94 -5.09 -19.04 12.62
C VAL A 94 -4.82 -19.46 11.18
N VAL A 95 -5.68 -19.05 10.27
CA VAL A 95 -5.42 -19.09 8.84
C VAL A 95 -5.01 -17.69 8.37
N ALA A 96 -3.83 -17.58 7.76
CA ALA A 96 -3.36 -16.38 7.12
C ALA A 96 -3.54 -16.51 5.60
N ALA A 97 -4.28 -15.60 5.01
CA ALA A 97 -4.35 -15.40 3.56
C ALA A 97 -3.35 -14.30 3.18
N ILE A 98 -2.35 -14.66 2.39
CA ILE A 98 -1.25 -13.79 2.00
C ILE A 98 -1.35 -13.50 0.51
N LYS A 99 -1.59 -12.23 0.18
CA LYS A 99 -1.64 -11.75 -1.20
C LYS A 99 -0.33 -11.05 -1.52
N ASP A 100 0.40 -11.53 -2.53
CA ASP A 100 1.55 -10.81 -3.08
C ASP A 100 1.04 -9.59 -3.87
N VAL A 101 1.37 -8.42 -3.38
CA VAL A 101 1.04 -7.14 -4.01
C VAL A 101 2.29 -6.45 -4.56
N THR A 102 3.44 -7.13 -4.57
CA THR A 102 4.71 -6.58 -5.07
C THR A 102 4.54 -6.01 -6.47
N ALA A 103 3.89 -6.75 -7.37
CA ALA A 103 3.63 -6.30 -8.73
C ALA A 103 2.57 -5.18 -8.83
N GLU A 104 1.75 -5.01 -7.78
CA GLU A 104 0.74 -3.95 -7.71
C GLU A 104 1.34 -2.65 -7.13
N VAL A 105 2.32 -2.79 -6.24
CA VAL A 105 2.95 -1.70 -5.47
C VAL A 105 4.37 -1.39 -5.96
N GLU A 106 5.16 -2.40 -6.31
CA GLU A 106 6.37 -2.11 -7.08
C GLU A 106 5.92 -1.59 -8.44
N PRO A 107 6.35 -0.38 -8.77
CA PRO A 107 6.16 0.05 -10.13
C PRO A 107 6.90 -0.98 -10.98
N GLN A 108 6.15 -1.79 -11.68
CA GLN A 108 6.72 -2.33 -12.89
C GLN A 108 7.40 -1.13 -13.52
N LYS A 109 8.69 -1.23 -13.82
CA LYS A 109 9.34 -0.46 -14.88
C LYS A 109 8.61 -0.82 -16.18
N ARG A 110 7.32 -0.51 -16.22
CA ARG A 110 6.58 -0.44 -17.47
C ARG A 110 7.16 0.80 -18.13
N GLU A 111 8.22 0.57 -18.83
CA GLU A 111 8.68 1.53 -19.81
C GLU A 111 7.47 1.88 -20.64
N ILE A 112 7.03 3.14 -20.53
CA ILE A 112 5.91 3.60 -21.36
C ILE A 112 6.39 3.45 -22.79
N ILE A 113 5.74 2.55 -23.52
CA ILE A 113 6.05 2.36 -24.95
C ILE A 113 5.52 3.59 -25.67
N ALA A 114 6.44 4.50 -26.03
CA ALA A 114 6.13 5.72 -26.75
C ALA A 114 6.49 5.55 -28.21
N GLU A 115 5.51 5.16 -29.02
CA GLU A 115 5.70 5.03 -30.46
C GLU A 115 5.52 6.39 -31.17
N SER A 116 4.58 7.22 -30.72
CA SER A 116 4.29 8.52 -31.32
C SER A 116 5.36 9.57 -30.93
N PRO A 117 5.73 10.49 -31.86
CA PRO A 117 6.64 11.59 -31.56
C PRO A 117 6.18 12.45 -30.38
N GLY A 118 4.88 12.78 -30.30
CA GLY A 118 4.32 13.57 -29.20
C GLY A 118 4.48 12.91 -27.85
N MET A 119 4.25 11.59 -27.73
CA MET A 119 4.46 10.88 -26.46
C MET A 119 5.94 10.83 -26.06
N ARG A 120 6.86 10.74 -27.03
CA ARG A 120 8.30 10.83 -26.76
C ARG A 120 8.70 12.18 -26.19
N GLU A 121 8.12 13.27 -26.70
CA GLU A 121 8.33 14.63 -26.16
C GLU A 121 7.80 14.73 -24.71
N VAL A 122 6.61 14.21 -24.46
CA VAL A 122 6.03 14.17 -23.10
C VAL A 122 6.96 13.40 -22.16
N LEU A 123 7.43 12.21 -22.53
CA LEU A 123 8.32 11.43 -21.68
C LEU A 123 9.68 12.10 -21.45
N ASN A 124 10.22 12.78 -22.46
CA ASN A 124 11.43 13.57 -22.29
C ASN A 124 11.22 14.76 -21.36
N PHE A 125 10.04 15.38 -21.39
CA PHE A 125 9.66 16.43 -20.43
C PHE A 125 9.52 15.88 -19.02
N VAL A 126 8.80 14.76 -18.85
CA VAL A 126 8.66 14.06 -17.56
C VAL A 126 10.02 13.75 -16.93
N ARG A 127 10.99 13.24 -17.71
CA ARG A 127 12.35 12.97 -17.20
C ARG A 127 13.04 14.21 -16.68
N ARG A 128 12.91 15.33 -17.39
CA ARG A 128 13.49 16.62 -16.95
C ARG A 128 12.84 17.14 -15.68
N VAL A 129 11.51 17.04 -15.58
CA VAL A 129 10.76 17.47 -14.39
C VAL A 129 11.09 16.58 -13.20
N ALA A 130 11.21 15.26 -13.41
CA ALA A 130 11.52 14.31 -12.34
C ALA A 130 12.84 14.60 -11.59
N ILE A 131 13.84 15.13 -12.28
CA ILE A 131 15.15 15.49 -11.70
C ILE A 131 15.24 16.96 -11.29
N SER A 132 14.18 17.74 -11.49
CA SER A 132 14.12 19.15 -11.09
C SER A 132 13.64 19.31 -9.63
N GLU A 133 13.73 20.52 -9.11
CA GLU A 133 13.22 20.89 -7.79
C GLU A 133 11.70 21.21 -7.80
N ALA A 134 11.00 20.88 -8.89
CA ALA A 134 9.57 21.14 -8.99
C ALA A 134 8.80 20.39 -7.89
N THR A 135 8.04 21.12 -7.08
CA THR A 135 7.21 20.58 -5.99
C THR A 135 5.82 20.24 -6.47
N THR A 136 5.33 20.89 -7.53
CA THR A 136 3.98 20.71 -8.06
C THR A 136 4.01 20.56 -9.57
N VAL A 137 3.30 19.54 -10.07
CA VAL A 137 3.18 19.26 -11.51
C VAL A 137 1.71 19.04 -11.85
N LEU A 138 1.22 19.77 -12.86
CA LEU A 138 -0.12 19.56 -13.40
C LEU A 138 -0.05 18.62 -14.60
N LEU A 139 -0.87 17.57 -14.58
CA LEU A 139 -1.06 16.64 -15.69
C LEU A 139 -2.43 16.86 -16.32
N GLU A 140 -2.45 17.35 -17.56
CA GLU A 140 -3.68 17.57 -18.31
C GLU A 140 -3.83 16.54 -19.43
N GLY A 141 -5.05 16.09 -19.65
CA GLY A 141 -5.39 15.12 -20.70
C GLY A 141 -6.76 14.50 -20.49
N GLU A 142 -7.31 13.94 -21.56
CA GLU A 142 -8.60 13.23 -21.53
C GLU A 142 -8.58 12.03 -20.59
N ASN A 143 -9.77 11.53 -20.23
CA ASN A 143 -9.87 10.31 -19.41
C ASN A 143 -9.31 9.11 -20.19
N GLY A 144 -8.57 8.24 -19.47
CA GLY A 144 -7.95 7.06 -20.08
C GLY A 144 -6.65 7.30 -20.86
N THR A 145 -6.11 8.52 -20.90
CA THR A 145 -4.84 8.83 -21.58
C THR A 145 -3.59 8.35 -20.82
N GLY A 146 -3.75 7.77 -19.63
CA GLY A 146 -2.65 7.24 -18.83
C GLY A 146 -1.97 8.27 -17.93
N LYS A 147 -2.70 9.29 -17.46
CA LYS A 147 -2.18 10.28 -16.51
C LYS A 147 -1.58 9.67 -15.25
N ASP A 148 -2.20 8.59 -14.73
CA ASP A 148 -1.69 7.81 -13.61
C ASP A 148 -0.33 7.16 -13.89
N LEU A 149 -0.14 6.65 -15.10
CA LEU A 149 1.11 6.05 -15.53
C LEU A 149 2.23 7.10 -15.66
N ILE A 150 1.89 8.29 -16.15
CA ILE A 150 2.83 9.42 -16.22
C ILE A 150 3.20 9.89 -14.80
N ALA A 151 2.23 10.02 -13.89
CA ALA A 151 2.48 10.41 -12.49
C ALA A 151 3.42 9.42 -11.79
N LYS A 152 3.17 8.11 -11.94
CA LYS A 152 4.05 7.06 -11.43
C LYS A 152 5.46 7.16 -12.05
N THR A 153 5.54 7.33 -13.38
CA THR A 153 6.83 7.45 -14.07
C THR A 153 7.64 8.63 -13.54
N LEU A 154 6.97 9.77 -13.32
CA LEU A 154 7.59 10.96 -12.75
C LEU A 154 8.15 10.68 -11.35
N HIS A 155 7.37 10.06 -10.47
CA HIS A 155 7.81 9.70 -9.13
C HIS A 155 9.03 8.78 -9.15
N TYR A 156 8.96 7.65 -9.89
CA TYR A 156 10.02 6.65 -9.91
C TYR A 156 11.29 7.05 -10.66
N GLN A 157 11.24 8.13 -11.43
CA GLN A 157 12.41 8.75 -12.04
C GLN A 157 12.94 9.94 -11.22
N SER A 158 12.26 10.31 -10.12
CA SER A 158 12.66 11.40 -9.25
C SER A 158 13.61 10.96 -8.14
N MET A 159 14.16 11.95 -7.42
CA MET A 159 14.95 11.69 -6.21
C MET A 159 14.12 11.10 -5.06
N ARG A 160 12.79 11.14 -5.16
CA ARG A 160 11.83 10.61 -4.18
C ARG A 160 11.37 9.18 -4.51
N GLN A 161 12.03 8.48 -5.43
CA GLN A 161 11.62 7.15 -5.91
C GLN A 161 11.52 6.06 -4.83
N ALA A 162 12.21 6.23 -3.70
CA ALA A 162 12.18 5.32 -2.55
C ALA A 162 11.13 5.72 -1.50
N GLU A 163 10.53 6.90 -1.67
CA GLU A 163 9.55 7.45 -0.74
C GLU A 163 8.11 7.04 -1.15
N PRO A 164 7.09 7.29 -0.31
CA PRO A 164 5.72 6.90 -0.63
C PRO A 164 5.20 7.56 -1.91
N PHE A 165 4.52 6.77 -2.76
CA PHE A 165 3.64 7.25 -3.82
C PHE A 165 2.20 6.97 -3.45
N ILE A 166 1.43 8.02 -3.17
CA ILE A 166 0.01 7.90 -2.82
C ILE A 166 -0.82 8.49 -3.94
N ALA A 167 -1.71 7.69 -4.49
CA ALA A 167 -2.65 8.11 -5.53
C ALA A 167 -4.08 8.08 -4.98
N ILE A 168 -4.83 9.13 -5.22
CA ILE A 168 -6.22 9.26 -4.82
C ILE A 168 -7.03 9.82 -5.98
N ASN A 169 -8.20 9.25 -6.24
CA ASN A 169 -9.18 9.83 -7.14
C ASN A 169 -10.18 10.64 -6.32
N CYS A 170 -10.19 11.97 -6.52
CA CYS A 170 -11.02 12.88 -5.73
C CYS A 170 -12.51 12.69 -6.00
N ALA A 171 -12.90 12.26 -7.20
CA ALA A 171 -14.30 11.98 -7.54
C ALA A 171 -14.83 10.68 -6.90
N ALA A 172 -13.94 9.76 -6.53
CA ALA A 172 -14.33 8.49 -5.91
C ALA A 172 -14.66 8.61 -4.41
N ILE A 173 -14.34 9.75 -3.78
CA ILE A 173 -14.55 9.97 -2.35
C ILE A 173 -15.77 10.86 -2.16
N PRO A 174 -16.72 10.48 -1.29
CA PRO A 174 -17.82 11.36 -0.92
C PRO A 174 -17.32 12.73 -0.44
N GLU A 175 -17.93 13.82 -0.92
CA GLU A 175 -17.53 15.20 -0.60
C GLU A 175 -17.41 15.44 0.92
N THR A 176 -18.32 14.85 1.71
CA THR A 176 -18.33 14.95 3.18
C THR A 176 -17.15 14.29 3.87
N LEU A 177 -16.46 13.36 3.19
CA LEU A 177 -15.28 12.65 3.71
C LEU A 177 -13.98 13.17 3.13
N LEU A 178 -14.02 13.82 1.97
CA LEU A 178 -12.84 14.24 1.22
C LEU A 178 -11.88 15.11 2.06
N GLU A 179 -12.44 16.04 2.84
CA GLU A 179 -11.65 16.89 3.75
C GLU A 179 -10.89 16.06 4.78
N SER A 180 -11.59 15.15 5.45
CA SER A 180 -11.00 14.31 6.49
C SER A 180 -10.02 13.28 5.95
N GLU A 181 -10.19 12.83 4.71
CA GLU A 181 -9.22 11.97 4.03
C GLU A 181 -7.95 12.75 3.66
N LEU A 182 -8.09 13.92 3.03
CA LEU A 182 -6.94 14.71 2.58
C LEU A 182 -6.11 15.25 3.74
N PHE A 183 -6.76 15.91 4.71
CA PHE A 183 -6.08 16.69 5.76
C PHE A 183 -6.05 16.00 7.13
N GLY A 184 -6.85 14.92 7.31
CA GLY A 184 -6.96 14.27 8.61
C GLY A 184 -7.77 15.09 9.63
N TYR A 185 -7.77 14.65 10.87
CA TYR A 185 -8.38 15.35 12.00
C TYR A 185 -7.79 14.93 13.34
N GLU A 186 -7.80 15.85 14.30
CA GLU A 186 -7.45 15.58 15.68
C GLU A 186 -8.60 14.89 16.43
N LYS A 187 -8.25 14.17 17.50
CA LYS A 187 -9.24 13.61 18.40
C LYS A 187 -10.13 14.74 18.97
N GLY A 188 -11.45 14.57 18.83
CA GLY A 188 -12.43 15.56 19.31
C GLY A 188 -12.77 16.66 18.32
N ALA A 189 -12.30 16.63 17.08
CA ALA A 189 -12.61 17.62 16.07
C ALA A 189 -14.10 17.66 15.71
N PHE A 190 -14.82 16.54 15.87
CA PHE A 190 -16.28 16.43 15.73
C PHE A 190 -16.79 15.29 16.63
N THR A 191 -18.13 15.16 16.75
CA THR A 191 -18.81 14.28 17.73
C THR A 191 -18.31 12.83 17.72
N ASP A 192 -17.95 12.28 16.53
CA ASP A 192 -17.50 10.90 16.35
C ASP A 192 -15.96 10.77 16.20
N ALA A 193 -15.20 11.84 16.33
CA ALA A 193 -13.74 11.82 16.25
C ALA A 193 -13.12 11.23 17.55
N ARG A 194 -13.28 9.92 17.74
CA ARG A 194 -12.78 9.20 18.94
C ARG A 194 -11.26 9.05 18.99
N ALA A 195 -10.60 9.07 17.84
CA ALA A 195 -9.15 8.99 17.67
C ALA A 195 -8.69 10.02 16.64
N GLN A 196 -7.41 10.37 16.68
CA GLN A 196 -6.76 11.15 15.61
C GLN A 196 -6.71 10.32 14.33
N LYS A 197 -6.88 10.97 13.19
CA LYS A 197 -6.67 10.39 11.85
C LYS A 197 -5.67 11.24 11.08
N LYS A 198 -4.58 10.61 10.64
CA LYS A 198 -3.63 11.25 9.74
C LYS A 198 -4.25 11.45 8.36
N GLY A 199 -4.03 12.63 7.79
CA GLY A 199 -4.44 12.94 6.43
C GLY A 199 -3.48 12.36 5.39
N ILE A 200 -3.97 12.25 4.16
CA ILE A 200 -3.17 11.73 3.04
C ILE A 200 -1.96 12.61 2.74
N PHE A 201 -2.06 13.94 2.93
CA PHE A 201 -0.92 14.85 2.82
C PHE A 201 0.19 14.50 3.80
N GLU A 202 -0.16 14.17 5.05
CA GLU A 202 0.81 13.76 6.08
C GLU A 202 1.42 12.39 5.77
N LEU A 203 0.61 11.46 5.23
CA LEU A 203 1.07 10.12 4.83
C LEU A 203 2.00 10.15 3.61
N ALA A 204 1.85 11.17 2.75
CA ALA A 204 2.69 11.37 1.57
C ALA A 204 3.94 12.21 1.86
N ASP A 205 4.21 12.54 3.12
CA ASP A 205 5.37 13.34 3.50
C ASP A 205 6.67 12.80 2.89
N LYS A 206 7.49 13.70 2.35
CA LYS A 206 8.72 13.41 1.57
C LYS A 206 8.50 12.62 0.28
N GLY A 207 7.32 12.08 0.06
CA GLY A 207 6.95 11.27 -1.10
C GLY A 207 6.31 12.08 -2.23
N THR A 208 5.35 11.45 -2.89
CA THR A 208 4.55 12.06 -3.97
C THR A 208 3.07 11.76 -3.76
N LEU A 209 2.26 12.80 -3.76
CA LEU A 209 0.81 12.70 -3.77
C LEU A 209 0.28 12.97 -5.18
N PHE A 210 -0.44 12.02 -5.76
CA PHE A 210 -1.15 12.18 -7.02
C PHE A 210 -2.64 12.33 -6.76
N LEU A 211 -3.18 13.51 -7.08
CA LEU A 211 -4.61 13.81 -7.00
C LEU A 211 -5.21 13.69 -8.40
N ASP A 212 -5.93 12.61 -8.67
CA ASP A 212 -6.67 12.46 -9.93
C ASP A 212 -8.02 13.16 -9.84
N GLU A 213 -8.52 13.65 -10.97
CA GLU A 213 -9.76 14.39 -11.08
C GLU A 213 -9.85 15.57 -10.09
N ILE A 214 -8.77 16.35 -9.99
CA ILE A 214 -8.65 17.49 -9.06
C ILE A 214 -9.73 18.55 -9.30
N GLY A 215 -10.30 18.64 -10.50
CA GLY A 215 -11.41 19.54 -10.84
C GLY A 215 -12.71 19.25 -10.09
N GLU A 216 -12.88 18.04 -9.56
CA GLU A 216 -14.05 17.63 -8.79
C GLU A 216 -13.97 18.03 -7.31
N ILE A 217 -12.85 18.63 -6.87
CA ILE A 217 -12.69 19.11 -5.50
C ILE A 217 -13.63 20.31 -5.25
N PRO A 218 -14.46 20.27 -4.18
CA PRO A 218 -15.31 21.39 -3.81
C PRO A 218 -14.53 22.70 -3.59
N LEU A 219 -15.09 23.84 -3.99
CA LEU A 219 -14.44 25.16 -3.90
C LEU A 219 -13.87 25.49 -2.51
N MET A 220 -14.58 25.10 -1.46
CA MET A 220 -14.11 25.28 -0.08
C MET A 220 -12.80 24.55 0.21
N LEU A 221 -12.61 23.36 -0.37
CA LEU A 221 -11.40 22.56 -0.18
C LEU A 221 -10.26 23.01 -1.11
N GLN A 222 -10.58 23.61 -2.27
CA GLN A 222 -9.57 24.18 -3.18
C GLN A 222 -8.74 25.27 -2.48
N ALA A 223 -9.38 26.12 -1.67
CA ALA A 223 -8.67 27.16 -0.90
C ALA A 223 -7.70 26.55 0.14
N LYS A 224 -8.09 25.44 0.79
CA LYS A 224 -7.21 24.72 1.71
C LYS A 224 -6.06 24.05 1.00
N LEU A 225 -6.33 23.45 -0.16
CA LEU A 225 -5.32 22.81 -0.98
C LEU A 225 -4.27 23.83 -1.45
N LEU A 226 -4.73 24.99 -1.93
CA LEU A 226 -3.83 26.07 -2.36
C LEU A 226 -2.88 26.48 -1.23
N ARG A 227 -3.39 26.65 -0.03
CA ARG A 227 -2.59 27.00 1.15
C ARG A 227 -1.50 25.96 1.44
N VAL A 228 -1.83 24.65 1.38
CA VAL A 228 -0.85 23.56 1.59
C VAL A 228 0.25 23.60 0.52
N LEU A 229 -0.13 23.89 -0.76
CA LEU A 229 0.84 23.98 -1.84
C LEU A 229 1.77 25.20 -1.69
N GLU A 230 1.27 26.30 -1.15
CA GLU A 230 2.05 27.52 -0.89
C GLU A 230 3.00 27.36 0.31
N GLU A 231 2.58 26.67 1.38
CA GLU A 231 3.37 26.49 2.58
C GLU A 231 4.51 25.44 2.40
N GLN A 232 4.46 24.63 1.33
CA GLN A 232 5.51 23.64 0.99
C GLN A 232 6.60 24.18 0.05
N SER A 233 6.51 25.42 -0.39
CA SER A 233 7.45 26.05 -1.35
C SER A 233 8.58 26.80 -0.64
#